data_4456341e891c4375db5faeef0c46f491
#
_entry.id   4456341e891c4375db5faeef0c46f491
#
_cell.length_a   1.000
_cell.length_b   1.000
_cell.length_c   1.000
_cell.angle_alpha   90.00
_cell.angle_beta   90.00
_cell.angle_gamma   90.00
#
_symmetry.space_group_name_H-M   'P 1'
#
loop_
_entity.id
_entity.type
_entity.pdbx_description
1 polymer ?
#
loop_
_entity_poly.entity_id
_entity_poly.type
_entity_poly.pdbx_seq_one_letter_code
_entity_poly.pdbx_strand_id
1 'polypeptide(L)'
;MIQVLLPFLSALGLSGIAAYYSVIGLAQIFPGSYWPIIVMGTVLELSKLVTVSWLYNNWNVTVQIMRYYFLTAIVLLMLITSMGIFGYLSKAHLDTNIVVGANSVQLKTLDTQENIAKERLTYLLQRAGDPATATKKIDIQIQETQAELKKLSTEKLPLLSEENKLTAEIGPIKYIAELFYSKDDPNFIDKAVRSVILIIIIVFDPLAVLLLIASNQTYQRLKEPVEEITKKVKKKKTLDNTPTNSLESFFTDEKNELIPKTQITKMDGDFK
;
A
#
# COMPACT_ATOMS: atom_id res chain seq x y z
N MET A 1 18.27 -19.30 6.62
CA MET A 1 17.56 -19.14 5.33
C MET A 1 16.22 -18.41 5.48
N ILE A 2 15.37 -18.74 6.44
CA ILE A 2 14.07 -18.07 6.66
C ILE A 2 14.25 -16.56 6.90
N GLN A 3 15.24 -16.13 7.66
CA GLN A 3 15.54 -14.72 7.96
C GLN A 3 15.91 -13.85 6.73
N VAL A 4 16.36 -14.47 5.64
CA VAL A 4 16.62 -13.79 4.36
C VAL A 4 15.38 -13.83 3.48
N LEU A 5 14.73 -14.98 3.42
CA LEU A 5 13.61 -15.23 2.52
C LEU A 5 12.39 -14.36 2.87
N LEU A 6 12.12 -14.18 4.15
CA LEU A 6 10.93 -13.45 4.62
C LEU A 6 11.00 -11.95 4.31
N PRO A 7 12.09 -11.20 4.60
CA PRO A 7 12.23 -9.82 4.15
C PRO A 7 12.28 -9.67 2.63
N PHE A 8 12.88 -10.63 1.93
CA PHE A 8 12.94 -10.62 0.46
C PHE A 8 11.56 -10.76 -0.18
N LEU A 9 10.75 -11.73 0.27
CA LEU A 9 9.39 -11.91 -0.23
C LEU A 9 8.51 -10.71 0.12
N SER A 10 8.66 -10.15 1.33
CA SER A 10 7.94 -8.94 1.73
C SER A 10 8.32 -7.74 0.88
N ALA A 11 9.61 -7.56 0.59
CA ALA A 11 10.10 -6.51 -0.30
C ALA A 11 9.54 -6.66 -1.72
N LEU A 12 9.57 -7.89 -2.25
CA LEU A 12 9.06 -8.19 -3.59
C LEU A 12 7.54 -7.97 -3.68
N GLY A 13 6.79 -8.43 -2.68
CA GLY A 13 5.34 -8.24 -2.61
C GLY A 13 4.97 -6.76 -2.53
N LEU A 14 5.62 -6.01 -1.63
CA LEU A 14 5.39 -4.58 -1.47
C LEU A 14 5.76 -3.80 -2.74
N SER A 15 6.92 -4.10 -3.34
CA SER A 15 7.35 -3.50 -4.61
C SER A 15 6.39 -3.83 -5.75
N GLY A 16 5.87 -5.06 -5.83
CA GLY A 16 4.92 -5.48 -6.85
C GLY A 16 3.58 -4.72 -6.75
N ILE A 17 3.07 -4.53 -5.53
CA ILE A 17 1.84 -3.76 -5.28
C ILE A 17 2.07 -2.28 -5.61
N ALA A 18 3.19 -1.70 -5.14
CA ALA A 18 3.54 -0.31 -5.42
C ALA A 18 3.71 -0.07 -6.92
N ALA A 19 4.39 -0.99 -7.64
CA ALA A 19 4.56 -0.94 -9.09
C ALA A 19 3.20 -0.98 -9.81
N TYR A 20 2.31 -1.87 -9.41
CA TYR A 20 0.97 -1.96 -9.99
C TYR A 20 0.22 -0.63 -9.89
N TYR A 21 0.10 -0.06 -8.69
CA TYR A 21 -0.62 1.21 -8.49
C TYR A 21 0.09 2.39 -9.18
N SER A 22 1.42 2.43 -9.16
CA SER A 22 2.21 3.46 -9.83
C SER A 22 2.01 3.45 -11.34
N VAL A 23 2.17 2.27 -11.97
CA VAL A 23 2.08 2.11 -13.42
C VAL A 23 0.66 2.39 -13.93
N ILE A 24 -0.35 1.82 -13.28
CA ILE A 24 -1.75 2.05 -13.66
C ILE A 24 -2.15 3.51 -13.44
N GLY A 25 -1.73 4.10 -12.30
CA GLY A 25 -2.00 5.50 -12.00
C GLY A 25 -1.38 6.45 -13.04
N LEU A 26 -0.14 6.20 -13.42
CA LEU A 26 0.53 6.97 -14.48
C LEU A 26 -0.18 6.81 -15.83
N ALA A 27 -0.59 5.59 -16.18
CA ALA A 27 -1.32 5.32 -17.41
C ALA A 27 -2.70 6.00 -17.45
N GLN A 28 -3.35 6.18 -16.29
CA GLN A 28 -4.63 6.90 -16.20
C GLN A 28 -4.50 8.41 -16.36
N ILE A 29 -3.33 9.00 -16.04
CA ILE A 29 -3.05 10.43 -16.27
C ILE A 29 -2.93 10.71 -17.78
N PHE A 30 -2.49 9.72 -18.57
CA PHE A 30 -2.26 9.85 -20.01
C PHE A 30 -3.08 8.85 -20.82
N PRO A 31 -4.40 8.98 -20.89
CA PRO A 31 -5.27 7.96 -21.52
C PRO A 31 -4.99 7.73 -23.00
N GLY A 32 -4.45 8.74 -23.71
CA GLY A 32 -4.06 8.62 -25.12
C GLY A 32 -2.82 7.75 -25.37
N SER A 33 -2.04 7.43 -24.33
CA SER A 33 -0.79 6.65 -24.43
C SER A 33 -0.75 5.52 -23.41
N TYR A 34 -1.89 4.91 -23.10
CA TYR A 34 -2.07 3.94 -22.03
C TYR A 34 -1.04 2.79 -22.06
N TRP A 35 -0.96 2.06 -23.17
CA TRP A 35 -0.04 0.92 -23.31
C TRP A 35 1.45 1.29 -23.29
N PRO A 36 1.90 2.33 -24.02
CA PRO A 36 3.29 2.77 -23.92
C PRO A 36 3.71 3.13 -22.48
N ILE A 37 2.82 3.77 -21.72
CA ILE A 37 3.12 4.16 -20.34
C ILE A 37 3.18 2.94 -19.41
N ILE A 38 2.32 1.94 -19.61
CA ILE A 38 2.42 0.69 -18.83
C ILE A 38 3.79 0.03 -19.04
N VAL A 39 4.21 -0.11 -20.29
CA VAL A 39 5.50 -0.72 -20.61
C VAL A 39 6.65 0.09 -20.00
N MET A 40 6.65 1.41 -20.24
CA MET A 40 7.68 2.31 -19.71
C MET A 40 7.71 2.31 -18.18
N GLY A 41 6.56 2.45 -17.53
CA GLY A 41 6.44 2.47 -16.07
C GLY A 41 6.92 1.16 -15.43
N THR A 42 6.57 0.02 -16.03
CA THR A 42 7.04 -1.30 -15.56
C THR A 42 8.56 -1.42 -15.65
N VAL A 43 9.16 -0.99 -16.76
CA VAL A 43 10.62 -0.99 -16.93
C VAL A 43 11.29 -0.06 -15.92
N LEU A 44 10.72 1.13 -15.66
CA LEU A 44 11.26 2.08 -14.67
C LEU A 44 11.23 1.50 -13.26
N GLU A 45 10.14 0.82 -12.87
CA GLU A 45 10.04 0.18 -11.56
C GLU A 45 11.08 -0.93 -11.38
N LEU A 46 11.24 -1.80 -12.36
CA LEU A 46 12.27 -2.84 -12.34
C LEU A 46 13.67 -2.22 -12.29
N SER A 47 13.92 -1.19 -13.10
CA SER A 47 15.21 -0.48 -13.12
C SER A 47 15.54 0.17 -11.78
N LYS A 48 14.55 0.73 -11.08
CA LYS A 48 14.69 1.30 -9.73
C LYS A 48 15.24 0.25 -8.76
N LEU A 49 14.61 -0.94 -8.70
CA LEU A 49 15.02 -2.02 -7.80
C LEU A 49 16.43 -2.55 -8.11
N VAL A 50 16.72 -2.75 -9.41
CA VAL A 50 18.03 -3.21 -9.87
C VAL A 50 19.12 -2.17 -9.53
N THR A 51 18.85 -0.90 -9.80
CA THR A 51 19.81 0.19 -9.55
C THR A 51 20.11 0.33 -8.05
N VAL A 52 19.09 0.26 -7.19
CA VAL A 52 19.26 0.31 -5.74
C VAL A 52 20.10 -0.86 -5.24
N SER A 53 19.77 -2.08 -5.67
CA SER A 53 20.50 -3.29 -5.27
C SER A 53 21.95 -3.25 -5.74
N TRP A 54 22.17 -2.82 -7.00
CA TRP A 54 23.50 -2.69 -7.56
C TRP A 54 24.35 -1.62 -6.83
N LEU A 55 23.79 -0.44 -6.63
CA LEU A 55 24.45 0.67 -5.94
C LEU A 55 24.82 0.29 -4.50
N TYR A 56 23.92 -0.39 -3.80
CA TYR A 56 24.17 -0.87 -2.45
C TYR A 56 25.35 -1.84 -2.41
N ASN A 57 25.38 -2.84 -3.31
CA ASN A 57 26.43 -3.85 -3.35
C ASN A 57 27.79 -3.28 -3.76
N ASN A 58 27.80 -2.23 -4.59
CA ASN A 58 29.01 -1.64 -5.13
C ASN A 58 29.36 -0.28 -4.52
N TRP A 59 28.77 0.05 -3.36
CA TRP A 59 28.90 1.37 -2.73
C TRP A 59 30.37 1.80 -2.56
N ASN A 60 31.24 0.92 -2.08
CA ASN A 60 32.65 1.23 -1.79
C ASN A 60 33.53 1.32 -3.04
N VAL A 61 33.16 0.67 -4.13
CA VAL A 61 33.93 0.60 -5.38
C VAL A 61 33.52 1.69 -6.37
N THR A 62 32.29 2.19 -6.25
CA THR A 62 31.73 3.19 -7.18
C THR A 62 32.35 4.57 -6.94
N VAL A 63 32.74 5.25 -8.03
CA VAL A 63 33.24 6.63 -8.01
C VAL A 63 32.18 7.57 -7.43
N GLN A 64 32.59 8.59 -6.64
CA GLN A 64 31.69 9.50 -5.95
C GLN A 64 30.65 10.16 -6.87
N ILE A 65 31.08 10.63 -8.05
CA ILE A 65 30.17 11.28 -9.03
C ILE A 65 29.07 10.31 -9.47
N MET A 66 29.40 9.06 -9.80
CA MET A 66 28.42 8.02 -10.18
C MET A 66 27.47 7.70 -9.02
N ARG A 67 28.00 7.67 -7.79
CA ARG A 67 27.22 7.39 -6.59
C ARG A 67 26.12 8.43 -6.38
N TYR A 68 26.46 9.71 -6.47
CA TYR A 68 25.50 10.80 -6.36
C TYR A 68 24.51 10.81 -7.52
N TYR A 69 24.98 10.53 -8.74
CA TYR A 69 24.10 10.44 -9.91
C TYR A 69 23.02 9.36 -9.74
N PHE A 70 23.41 8.13 -9.38
CA PHE A 70 22.45 7.05 -9.16
C PHE A 70 21.51 7.33 -7.98
N LEU A 71 22.01 7.92 -6.90
CA LEU A 71 21.18 8.27 -5.76
C LEU A 71 20.12 9.32 -6.15
N THR A 72 20.51 10.36 -6.89
CA THR A 72 19.59 11.36 -7.40
C THR A 72 18.58 10.75 -8.37
N ALA A 73 19.03 9.85 -9.27
CA ALA A 73 18.13 9.16 -10.19
C ALA A 73 17.10 8.28 -9.46
N ILE A 74 17.51 7.57 -8.41
CA ILE A 74 16.61 6.76 -7.58
C ILE A 74 15.54 7.67 -6.92
N VAL A 75 15.96 8.78 -6.33
CA VAL A 75 15.02 9.74 -5.70
C VAL A 75 14.04 10.31 -6.72
N LEU A 76 14.51 10.70 -7.91
CA LEU A 76 13.64 11.16 -8.99
C LEU A 76 12.65 10.08 -9.46
N LEU A 77 13.13 8.84 -9.61
CA LEU A 77 12.25 7.71 -9.94
C LEU A 77 11.20 7.48 -8.86
N MET A 78 11.57 7.55 -7.57
CA MET A 78 10.62 7.46 -6.46
C MET A 78 9.56 8.56 -6.54
N LEU A 79 9.92 9.80 -6.84
CA LEU A 79 8.97 10.90 -6.98
C LEU A 79 7.99 10.66 -8.14
N ILE A 80 8.47 10.19 -9.29
CA ILE A 80 7.63 9.89 -10.46
C ILE A 80 6.66 8.75 -10.13
N THR A 81 7.13 7.68 -9.53
CA THR A 81 6.31 6.52 -9.17
C THR A 81 5.30 6.85 -8.07
N SER A 82 5.70 7.67 -7.09
CA SER A 82 4.82 8.24 -6.06
C SER A 82 3.69 9.07 -6.67
N MET A 83 3.97 9.85 -7.72
CA MET A 83 2.96 10.62 -8.44
C MET A 83 1.93 9.71 -9.15
N GLY A 84 2.40 8.56 -9.67
CA GLY A 84 1.51 7.54 -10.23
C GLY A 84 0.56 6.95 -9.18
N ILE A 85 1.08 6.54 -8.02
CA ILE A 85 0.26 6.00 -6.91
C ILE A 85 -0.74 7.07 -6.44
N PHE A 86 -0.30 8.31 -6.28
CA PHE A 86 -1.17 9.43 -5.93
C PHE A 86 -2.31 9.61 -6.93
N GLY A 87 -1.98 9.58 -8.21
CA GLY A 87 -2.97 9.68 -9.29
C GLY A 87 -4.02 8.57 -9.23
N TYR A 88 -3.59 7.32 -9.04
CA TYR A 88 -4.48 6.18 -8.91
C TYR A 88 -5.44 6.30 -7.72
N LEU A 89 -4.91 6.55 -6.53
CA LEU A 89 -5.72 6.65 -5.30
C LEU A 89 -6.63 7.88 -5.31
N SER A 90 -6.14 9.03 -5.81
CA SER A 90 -6.95 10.24 -5.95
C SER A 90 -8.09 10.05 -6.93
N LYS A 91 -7.85 9.35 -8.05
CA LYS A 91 -8.92 9.04 -9.01
C LYS A 91 -9.97 8.11 -8.40
N ALA A 92 -9.55 7.06 -7.70
CA ALA A 92 -10.48 6.16 -7.01
C ALA A 92 -11.39 6.93 -6.03
N HIS A 93 -10.83 7.90 -5.29
CA HIS A 93 -11.61 8.76 -4.40
C HIS A 93 -12.57 9.69 -5.18
N LEU A 94 -12.11 10.29 -6.28
CA LEU A 94 -12.96 11.16 -7.11
C LEU A 94 -14.12 10.39 -7.74
N ASP A 95 -13.87 9.18 -8.24
CA ASP A 95 -14.90 8.33 -8.84
C ASP A 95 -16.00 8.01 -7.81
N THR A 96 -15.63 7.74 -6.55
CA THR A 96 -16.59 7.57 -5.45
C THR A 96 -17.38 8.85 -5.16
N ASN A 97 -16.71 10.01 -5.12
CA ASN A 97 -17.38 11.29 -4.89
C ASN A 97 -18.36 11.68 -5.99
N ILE A 98 -18.08 11.32 -7.25
CA ILE A 98 -18.99 11.56 -8.38
C ILE A 98 -20.28 10.76 -8.18
N VAL A 99 -20.19 9.49 -7.75
CA VAL A 99 -21.36 8.66 -7.47
C VAL A 99 -22.19 9.24 -6.32
N VAL A 100 -21.53 9.64 -5.22
CA VAL A 100 -22.21 10.30 -4.08
C VAL A 100 -22.91 11.58 -4.53
N GLY A 101 -22.23 12.41 -5.32
CA GLY A 101 -22.78 13.65 -5.85
C GLY A 101 -24.00 13.42 -6.74
N ALA A 102 -23.95 12.44 -7.64
CA ALA A 102 -25.06 12.09 -8.51
C ALA A 102 -26.28 11.60 -7.71
N ASN A 103 -26.06 10.72 -6.74
CA ASN A 103 -27.13 10.22 -5.87
C ASN A 103 -27.76 11.35 -5.04
N SER A 104 -26.97 12.27 -4.50
CA SER A 104 -27.48 13.42 -3.73
C SER A 104 -28.34 14.37 -4.57
N VAL A 105 -27.99 14.59 -5.84
CA VAL A 105 -28.80 15.40 -6.77
C VAL A 105 -30.12 14.68 -7.10
N GLN A 106 -30.07 13.36 -7.35
CA GLN A 106 -31.28 12.58 -7.60
C GLN A 106 -32.21 12.58 -6.38
N LEU A 107 -31.65 12.40 -5.16
CA LEU A 107 -32.41 12.46 -3.91
C LEU A 107 -33.12 13.82 -3.74
N LYS A 108 -32.39 14.93 -3.96
CA LYS A 108 -32.99 16.28 -3.90
C LYS A 108 -34.13 16.46 -4.92
N THR A 109 -33.99 15.92 -6.13
CA THR A 109 -35.02 15.97 -7.14
C THR A 109 -36.23 15.17 -6.71
N LEU A 110 -36.04 13.94 -6.18
CA LEU A 110 -37.15 13.13 -5.66
C LEU A 110 -37.80 13.77 -4.43
N ASP A 111 -37.04 14.40 -3.53
CA ASP A 111 -37.56 15.15 -2.39
C ASP A 111 -38.47 16.32 -2.86
N THR A 112 -38.01 17.04 -3.88
CA THR A 112 -38.81 18.14 -4.45
C THR A 112 -40.10 17.62 -5.07
N GLN A 113 -40.06 16.54 -5.84
CA GLN A 113 -41.25 15.91 -6.44
C GLN A 113 -42.21 15.37 -5.36
N GLU A 114 -41.62 14.71 -4.32
CA GLU A 114 -42.41 14.23 -3.18
C GLU A 114 -43.14 15.37 -2.45
N ASN A 115 -42.46 16.49 -2.23
CA ASN A 115 -43.09 17.66 -1.60
C ASN A 115 -44.22 18.26 -2.47
N ILE A 116 -43.99 18.40 -3.77
CA ILE A 116 -45.02 18.87 -4.72
C ILE A 116 -46.23 17.92 -4.72
N ALA A 117 -45.99 16.61 -4.74
CA ALA A 117 -47.07 15.62 -4.71
C ALA A 117 -47.84 15.64 -3.37
N LYS A 118 -47.16 15.87 -2.23
CA LYS A 118 -47.77 16.05 -0.91
C LYS A 118 -48.64 17.32 -0.85
N GLU A 119 -48.16 18.43 -1.36
CA GLU A 119 -48.92 19.67 -1.44
C GLU A 119 -50.17 19.48 -2.32
N ARG A 120 -50.01 18.83 -3.49
CA ARG A 120 -51.14 18.49 -4.37
C ARG A 120 -52.13 17.57 -3.66
N LEU A 121 -51.69 16.57 -2.94
CA LEU A 121 -52.56 15.67 -2.18
C LEU A 121 -53.35 16.46 -1.12
N THR A 122 -52.68 17.33 -0.36
CA THR A 122 -53.28 18.16 0.67
C THR A 122 -54.37 19.06 0.07
N TYR A 123 -54.08 19.70 -1.07
CA TYR A 123 -55.07 20.53 -1.79
C TYR A 123 -56.26 19.70 -2.27
N LEU A 124 -56.03 18.50 -2.82
CA LEU A 124 -57.11 17.62 -3.28
C LEU A 124 -57.97 17.12 -2.12
N LEU A 125 -57.36 16.77 -0.98
CA LEU A 125 -58.09 16.35 0.23
C LEU A 125 -58.98 17.47 0.80
N GLN A 126 -58.48 18.71 0.79
CA GLN A 126 -59.24 19.87 1.22
C GLN A 126 -60.47 20.09 0.30
N ARG A 127 -60.32 19.95 -1.01
CA ARG A 127 -61.43 20.05 -1.97
C ARG A 127 -62.40 18.87 -1.90
N ALA A 128 -61.91 17.67 -1.56
CA ALA A 128 -62.84 16.53 -1.39
C ALA A 128 -63.66 16.64 -0.12
N GLY A 129 -63.21 17.38 0.92
CA GLY A 129 -63.96 17.66 2.13
C GLY A 129 -65.04 18.71 1.98
N ASP A 130 -65.09 19.48 0.87
CA ASP A 130 -66.13 20.47 0.58
C ASP A 130 -67.22 19.84 -0.24
N PRO A 131 -68.48 19.76 0.27
CA PRO A 131 -69.66 19.17 -0.46
C PRO A 131 -69.89 19.79 -1.80
N ALA A 132 -69.53 21.06 -2.00
CA ALA A 132 -69.75 21.79 -3.26
C ALA A 132 -68.78 21.41 -4.36
N THR A 133 -67.58 20.83 -3.98
CA THR A 133 -66.51 20.51 -4.91
C THR A 133 -66.19 19.02 -4.97
N ALA A 134 -66.76 18.21 -4.07
CA ALA A 134 -66.59 16.77 -4.04
C ALA A 134 -67.01 16.09 -5.31
N THR A 135 -66.15 15.49 -6.09
CA THR A 135 -66.48 14.88 -7.40
C THR A 135 -65.66 13.59 -7.54
N LYS A 136 -66.19 12.52 -8.17
CA LYS A 136 -65.44 11.28 -8.49
C LYS A 136 -64.09 11.53 -9.14
N LYS A 137 -63.96 12.62 -9.89
CA LYS A 137 -62.70 13.01 -10.51
C LYS A 137 -61.62 13.38 -9.47
N ILE A 138 -62.04 14.00 -8.36
CA ILE A 138 -61.11 14.33 -7.27
C ILE A 138 -60.61 13.06 -6.56
N ASP A 139 -61.51 12.07 -6.34
CA ASP A 139 -61.12 10.80 -5.74
C ASP A 139 -60.11 10.03 -6.59
N ILE A 140 -60.30 10.03 -7.91
CA ILE A 140 -59.34 9.43 -8.84
C ILE A 140 -57.97 10.16 -8.75
N GLN A 141 -57.99 11.50 -8.75
CA GLN A 141 -56.75 12.28 -8.62
C GLN A 141 -56.02 12.06 -7.27
N ILE A 142 -56.78 11.85 -6.20
CA ILE A 142 -56.20 11.49 -4.88
C ILE A 142 -55.52 10.14 -4.98
N GLN A 143 -56.15 9.11 -5.56
CA GLN A 143 -55.57 7.78 -5.72
C GLN A 143 -54.32 7.82 -6.62
N GLU A 144 -54.37 8.56 -7.73
CA GLU A 144 -53.21 8.75 -8.61
C GLU A 144 -52.04 9.41 -7.88
N THR A 145 -52.30 10.49 -7.11
CA THR A 145 -51.27 11.20 -6.36
C THR A 145 -50.71 10.34 -5.23
N GLN A 146 -51.52 9.51 -4.57
CA GLN A 146 -51.02 8.53 -3.57
C GLN A 146 -50.16 7.43 -4.21
N ALA A 147 -50.57 6.95 -5.40
CA ALA A 147 -49.74 5.99 -6.15
C ALA A 147 -48.38 6.59 -6.58
N GLU A 148 -48.42 7.87 -7.02
CA GLU A 148 -47.21 8.63 -7.36
C GLU A 148 -46.31 8.79 -6.14
N LEU A 149 -46.78 9.19 -4.97
CA LEU A 149 -46.04 9.28 -3.73
C LEU A 149 -45.40 7.94 -3.33
N LYS A 150 -46.16 6.85 -3.46
CA LYS A 150 -45.65 5.51 -3.18
C LYS A 150 -44.50 5.12 -4.13
N LYS A 151 -44.66 5.46 -5.42
CA LYS A 151 -43.61 5.23 -6.43
C LYS A 151 -42.33 6.01 -6.10
N LEU A 152 -42.45 7.32 -5.85
CA LEU A 152 -41.33 8.19 -5.47
C LEU A 152 -40.63 7.69 -4.21
N SER A 153 -41.37 7.29 -3.19
CA SER A 153 -40.82 6.70 -1.97
C SER A 153 -40.07 5.40 -2.25
N THR A 154 -40.57 4.54 -3.14
CA THR A 154 -39.91 3.27 -3.51
C THR A 154 -38.65 3.54 -4.30
N GLU A 155 -38.63 4.53 -5.20
CA GLU A 155 -37.44 4.93 -5.96
C GLU A 155 -36.35 5.59 -5.07
N LYS A 156 -36.74 6.28 -4.00
CA LYS A 156 -35.88 6.95 -3.05
C LYS A 156 -35.12 5.97 -2.14
N LEU A 157 -35.74 4.85 -1.72
CA LEU A 157 -35.18 3.89 -0.78
C LEU A 157 -33.81 3.31 -1.19
N PRO A 158 -33.62 2.83 -2.43
CA PRO A 158 -32.30 2.30 -2.82
C PRO A 158 -31.24 3.38 -2.83
N LEU A 159 -31.53 4.60 -3.25
CA LEU A 159 -30.58 5.73 -3.26
C LEU A 159 -30.17 6.12 -1.85
N LEU A 160 -31.10 6.17 -0.90
CA LEU A 160 -30.79 6.41 0.53
C LEU A 160 -29.92 5.29 1.12
N SER A 161 -30.20 4.04 0.76
CA SER A 161 -29.38 2.91 1.22
C SER A 161 -27.95 2.99 0.70
N GLU A 162 -27.77 3.39 -0.56
CA GLU A 162 -26.48 3.56 -1.19
C GLU A 162 -25.72 4.77 -0.59
N GLU A 163 -26.41 5.91 -0.41
CA GLU A 163 -25.82 7.09 0.26
C GLU A 163 -25.34 6.76 1.70
N ASN A 164 -26.15 6.01 2.45
CA ASN A 164 -25.78 5.59 3.80
C ASN A 164 -24.56 4.65 3.81
N LYS A 165 -24.44 3.73 2.85
CA LYS A 165 -23.27 2.86 2.71
C LYS A 165 -22.01 3.67 2.40
N LEU A 166 -22.08 4.56 1.43
CA LEU A 166 -20.97 5.43 1.05
C LEU A 166 -20.56 6.36 2.20
N THR A 167 -21.52 6.90 2.94
CA THR A 167 -21.27 7.71 4.12
C THR A 167 -20.57 6.91 5.23
N ALA A 168 -20.95 5.64 5.42
CA ALA A 168 -20.29 4.75 6.38
C ALA A 168 -18.85 4.42 5.97
N GLU A 169 -18.57 4.25 4.68
CA GLU A 169 -17.22 4.02 4.14
C GLU A 169 -16.32 5.25 4.32
N ILE A 170 -16.86 6.45 4.17
CA ILE A 170 -16.12 7.71 4.37
C ILE A 170 -15.94 8.05 5.86
N GLY A 171 -16.73 7.44 6.76
CA GLY A 171 -16.74 7.71 8.19
C GLY A 171 -15.35 7.75 8.85
N PRO A 172 -14.49 6.73 8.69
CA PRO A 172 -13.15 6.72 9.26
C PRO A 172 -12.28 7.91 8.79
N ILE A 173 -12.39 8.28 7.51
CA ILE A 173 -11.65 9.41 6.94
C ILE A 173 -12.15 10.74 7.53
N LYS A 174 -13.44 10.84 7.79
CA LYS A 174 -14.04 12.02 8.43
C LYS A 174 -13.46 12.27 9.83
N TYR A 175 -13.25 11.23 10.65
CA TYR A 175 -12.62 11.37 11.95
C TYR A 175 -11.17 11.83 11.85
N ILE A 176 -10.42 11.33 10.87
CA ILE A 176 -9.05 11.79 10.61
C ILE A 176 -9.07 13.26 10.14
N ALA A 177 -10.02 13.62 9.29
CA ALA A 177 -10.18 14.98 8.80
C ALA A 177 -10.48 15.97 9.94
N GLU A 178 -11.36 15.61 10.85
CA GLU A 178 -11.71 16.43 12.03
C GLU A 178 -10.55 16.62 13.01
N LEU A 179 -9.58 15.71 13.01
CA LEU A 179 -8.40 15.79 13.86
C LEU A 179 -7.37 16.81 13.33
N PHE A 180 -7.21 16.89 12.01
CA PHE A 180 -6.16 17.69 11.36
C PHE A 180 -6.67 18.98 10.72
N TYR A 181 -7.97 19.09 10.44
CA TYR A 181 -8.57 20.21 9.72
C TYR A 181 -9.79 20.77 10.44
N SER A 182 -10.04 22.09 10.31
CA SER A 182 -11.23 22.72 10.84
C SER A 182 -12.47 22.29 10.07
N LYS A 183 -13.59 22.07 10.79
CA LYS A 183 -14.90 21.72 10.21
C LYS A 183 -15.51 22.83 9.37
N ASP A 184 -15.02 24.06 9.51
CA ASP A 184 -15.50 25.23 8.76
C ASP A 184 -15.05 25.23 7.28
N ASP A 185 -14.05 24.39 6.94
CA ASP A 185 -13.57 24.25 5.57
C ASP A 185 -14.44 23.26 4.79
N PRO A 186 -15.14 23.70 3.74
CA PRO A 186 -16.03 22.82 2.96
C PRO A 186 -15.29 21.64 2.30
N ASN A 187 -13.96 21.76 2.13
CA ASN A 187 -13.12 20.75 1.48
C ASN A 187 -12.26 19.97 2.48
N PHE A 188 -12.57 19.98 3.78
CA PHE A 188 -11.73 19.36 4.81
C PHE A 188 -11.55 17.84 4.60
N ILE A 189 -12.59 17.15 4.11
CA ILE A 189 -12.54 15.71 3.81
C ILE A 189 -11.56 15.42 2.66
N ASP A 190 -11.64 16.17 1.56
CA ASP A 190 -10.76 16.00 0.41
C ASP A 190 -9.29 16.28 0.77
N LYS A 191 -9.05 17.28 1.62
CA LYS A 191 -7.72 17.57 2.14
C LYS A 191 -7.18 16.44 3.00
N ALA A 192 -8.01 15.87 3.85
CA ALA A 192 -7.65 14.72 4.69
C ALA A 192 -7.32 13.49 3.85
N VAL A 193 -8.14 13.17 2.85
CA VAL A 193 -7.88 12.06 1.92
C VAL A 193 -6.54 12.24 1.22
N ARG A 194 -6.27 13.41 0.66
CA ARG A 194 -4.98 13.71 0.01
C ARG A 194 -3.82 13.56 0.97
N SER A 195 -3.95 14.01 2.23
CA SER A 195 -2.91 13.86 3.24
C SER A 195 -2.64 12.41 3.61
N VAL A 196 -3.69 11.60 3.76
CA VAL A 196 -3.56 10.16 4.02
C VAL A 196 -2.87 9.46 2.85
N ILE A 197 -3.27 9.77 1.61
CA ILE A 197 -2.63 9.23 0.40
C ILE A 197 -1.14 9.57 0.38
N LEU A 198 -0.77 10.83 0.67
CA LEU A 198 0.64 11.26 0.72
C LEU A 198 1.43 10.53 1.80
N ILE A 199 0.88 10.34 3.00
CA ILE A 199 1.52 9.58 4.08
C ILE A 199 1.76 8.13 3.64
N ILE A 200 0.76 7.48 3.05
CA ILE A 200 0.89 6.11 2.54
C ILE A 200 2.05 6.04 1.55
N ILE A 201 2.10 6.92 0.58
CA ILE A 201 3.13 6.94 -0.46
C ILE A 201 4.53 7.13 0.14
N ILE A 202 4.70 8.11 1.04
CA ILE A 202 5.98 8.42 1.69
C ILE A 202 6.50 7.22 2.51
N VAL A 203 5.61 6.39 3.03
CA VAL A 203 5.99 5.19 3.79
C VAL A 203 6.25 4.00 2.88
N PHE A 204 5.39 3.73 1.90
CA PHE A 204 5.42 2.51 1.10
C PHE A 204 6.64 2.42 0.17
N ASP A 205 6.95 3.48 -0.55
CA ASP A 205 8.00 3.46 -1.58
C ASP A 205 9.41 3.31 -0.98
N PRO A 206 9.83 4.10 0.03
CA PRO A 206 11.09 3.88 0.70
C PRO A 206 11.15 2.54 1.46
N LEU A 207 10.04 2.08 2.04
CA LEU A 207 10.00 0.83 2.80
C LEU A 207 10.31 -0.39 1.90
N ALA A 208 9.79 -0.43 0.69
CA ALA A 208 10.09 -1.49 -0.28
C ALA A 208 11.59 -1.57 -0.59
N VAL A 209 12.22 -0.42 -0.81
CA VAL A 209 13.66 -0.30 -1.06
C VAL A 209 14.49 -0.72 0.16
N LEU A 210 14.12 -0.25 1.35
CA LEU A 210 14.81 -0.58 2.60
C LEU A 210 14.74 -2.08 2.92
N LEU A 211 13.59 -2.73 2.68
CA LEU A 211 13.43 -4.17 2.84
C LEU A 211 14.31 -4.96 1.86
N LEU A 212 14.43 -4.49 0.62
CA LEU A 212 15.33 -5.09 -0.37
C LEU A 212 16.79 -5.00 0.09
N ILE A 213 17.22 -3.84 0.56
CA ILE A 213 18.56 -3.62 1.10
C ILE A 213 18.80 -4.51 2.33
N ALA A 214 17.85 -4.56 3.27
CA ALA A 214 17.96 -5.38 4.47
C ALA A 214 18.07 -6.88 4.14
N SER A 215 17.30 -7.36 3.17
CA SER A 215 17.40 -8.73 2.68
C SER A 215 18.78 -9.03 2.09
N ASN A 216 19.29 -8.12 1.27
CA ASN A 216 20.59 -8.25 0.64
C ASN A 216 21.74 -8.25 1.69
N GLN A 217 21.66 -7.37 2.70
CA GLN A 217 22.60 -7.38 3.83
C GLN A 217 22.60 -8.72 4.57
N THR A 218 21.42 -9.23 4.88
CA THR A 218 21.28 -10.49 5.60
C THR A 218 21.82 -11.65 4.79
N TYR A 219 21.61 -11.65 3.47
CA TYR A 219 22.18 -12.65 2.56
C TYR A 219 23.71 -12.61 2.55
N GLN A 220 24.33 -11.42 2.47
CA GLN A 220 25.78 -11.27 2.49
C GLN A 220 26.39 -11.75 3.82
N ARG A 221 25.79 -11.37 4.96
CA ARG A 221 26.24 -11.83 6.29
C ARG A 221 26.20 -13.36 6.45
N LEU A 222 25.24 -14.03 5.81
CA LEU A 222 25.18 -15.50 5.85
C LEU A 222 26.18 -16.16 4.90
N LYS A 223 26.60 -15.46 3.84
CA LYS A 223 27.56 -15.97 2.86
C LYS A 223 29.01 -15.89 3.36
N GLU A 224 29.37 -14.82 4.09
CA GLU A 224 30.72 -14.61 4.62
C GLU A 224 31.27 -15.77 5.46
N PRO A 225 30.57 -16.31 6.48
CA PRO A 225 31.06 -17.41 7.27
C PRO A 225 31.23 -18.70 6.46
N VAL A 226 30.38 -18.94 5.43
CA VAL A 226 30.50 -20.11 4.57
C VAL A 226 31.71 -20.02 3.66
N GLU A 227 32.05 -18.85 3.15
CA GLU A 227 33.29 -18.65 2.36
C GLU A 227 34.55 -18.80 3.21
N GLU A 228 34.53 -18.31 4.45
CA GLU A 228 35.67 -18.45 5.37
C GLU A 228 35.91 -19.90 5.74
N ILE A 229 34.85 -20.65 6.04
CA ILE A 229 34.92 -22.10 6.30
C ILE A 229 35.42 -22.84 5.05
N THR A 230 34.93 -22.48 3.87
CA THR A 230 35.32 -23.12 2.60
C THR A 230 36.79 -22.85 2.29
N LYS A 231 37.27 -21.62 2.54
CA LYS A 231 38.71 -21.27 2.40
C LYS A 231 39.57 -22.03 3.40
N LYS A 232 39.15 -22.18 4.65
CA LYS A 232 39.87 -22.98 5.68
C LYS A 232 39.92 -24.46 5.30
N VAL A 233 38.81 -25.04 4.79
CA VAL A 233 38.75 -26.44 4.33
C VAL A 233 39.65 -26.67 3.10
N LYS A 234 39.64 -25.74 2.12
CA LYS A 234 40.51 -25.82 0.94
C LYS A 234 41.99 -25.71 1.35
N LYS A 235 42.34 -24.82 2.27
CA LYS A 235 43.72 -24.67 2.80
C LYS A 235 44.18 -25.92 3.55
N LYS A 236 43.29 -26.58 4.29
CA LYS A 236 43.56 -27.84 4.97
C LYS A 236 43.79 -29.00 3.98
N LYS A 237 43.00 -29.09 2.91
CA LYS A 237 43.15 -30.10 1.85
C LYS A 237 44.44 -29.91 1.02
N THR A 238 44.90 -28.68 0.81
CA THR A 238 46.17 -28.40 0.12
C THR A 238 47.37 -28.71 1.01
N LEU A 239 47.27 -28.61 2.33
CA LEU A 239 48.33 -29.03 3.28
C LEU A 239 48.46 -30.55 3.38
N ASP A 240 47.37 -31.30 3.23
CA ASP A 240 47.32 -32.75 3.32
C ASP A 240 47.87 -33.46 2.05
N ASN A 241 48.01 -32.71 0.94
CA ASN A 241 48.55 -33.20 -0.34
C ASN A 241 50.02 -32.83 -0.56
N THR A 242 50.75 -32.30 0.46
CA THR A 242 52.19 -32.08 0.38
C THR A 242 52.91 -33.42 0.66
N PRO A 243 53.88 -33.84 -0.18
CA PRO A 243 54.57 -35.10 0.02
C PRO A 243 55.30 -35.16 1.35
N THR A 244 55.22 -36.30 1.98
CA THR A 244 55.51 -36.68 3.36
C THR A 244 56.93 -36.36 3.89
N ASN A 245 57.75 -35.56 3.22
CA ASN A 245 59.12 -35.26 3.67
C ASN A 245 59.28 -34.02 4.57
N SER A 246 58.19 -33.34 4.92
CA SER A 246 58.23 -32.20 5.82
C SER A 246 57.35 -32.37 7.09
N LEU A 247 56.84 -33.56 7.32
CA LEU A 247 55.92 -33.80 8.46
C LEU A 247 56.65 -34.09 9.78
N GLU A 248 57.93 -34.49 9.76
CA GLU A 248 58.68 -34.74 11.00
C GLU A 248 59.08 -33.48 11.79
N SER A 249 59.15 -32.31 11.13
CA SER A 249 59.44 -31.05 11.81
C SER A 249 58.22 -30.40 12.48
N PHE A 250 57.02 -30.78 12.06
CA PHE A 250 55.78 -30.23 12.65
C PHE A 250 55.29 -30.95 13.91
N PHE A 251 55.71 -32.20 14.11
CA PHE A 251 55.33 -32.99 15.29
C PHE A 251 56.22 -32.76 16.54
N THR A 252 57.31 -32.04 16.40
CA THR A 252 58.22 -31.72 17.53
C THR A 252 57.83 -30.45 18.27
N ASP A 253 57.08 -29.48 17.62
CA ASP A 253 56.67 -28.24 18.29
C ASP A 253 55.32 -28.32 19.00
N GLU A 254 54.46 -29.31 18.65
CA GLU A 254 53.11 -29.42 19.22
C GLU A 254 53.03 -30.16 20.56
N LYS A 255 54.18 -30.65 21.09
CA LYS A 255 54.23 -31.36 22.37
C LYS A 255 54.39 -30.47 23.61
N ASN A 256 54.60 -29.15 23.43
CA ASN A 256 54.84 -28.22 24.54
C ASN A 256 53.71 -27.27 24.89
N GLU A 257 52.57 -27.33 24.20
CA GLU A 257 51.37 -26.54 24.55
C GLU A 257 50.12 -27.43 24.78
N LEU A 258 50.23 -28.41 25.63
CA LEU A 258 49.08 -29.16 26.13
C LEU A 258 48.85 -28.88 27.61
N ILE A 259 47.88 -28.00 27.87
CA ILE A 259 46.96 -27.92 29.01
C ILE A 259 47.56 -28.16 30.40
N PRO A 260 47.52 -27.17 31.28
CA PRO A 260 47.92 -27.36 32.68
C PRO A 260 46.96 -28.33 33.37
N LYS A 261 47.52 -29.39 33.96
CA LYS A 261 46.88 -30.50 34.68
C LYS A 261 46.13 -30.12 35.96
N THR A 262 45.57 -28.90 36.08
CA THR A 262 45.04 -28.42 37.34
C THR A 262 43.50 -28.29 37.39
N GLN A 263 42.75 -28.82 36.43
CA GLN A 263 41.29 -28.75 36.47
C GLN A 263 40.53 -30.08 36.38
N ILE A 264 41.21 -31.24 36.50
CA ILE A 264 40.50 -32.53 36.44
C ILE A 264 40.25 -33.14 37.84
N THR A 265 40.65 -32.50 38.92
CA THR A 265 40.48 -33.05 40.29
C THR A 265 39.33 -32.46 41.10
N LYS A 266 38.30 -31.90 40.47
CA LYS A 266 37.16 -31.32 41.22
C LYS A 266 35.76 -31.68 40.69
N MET A 267 35.60 -32.82 40.08
CA MET A 267 34.26 -33.30 39.68
C MET A 267 33.95 -34.75 40.09
N ASP A 268 34.66 -35.33 41.10
CA ASP A 268 34.28 -36.58 41.73
C ASP A 268 34.01 -36.32 43.23
N GLY A 269 32.80 -36.05 43.58
CA GLY A 269 32.37 -35.94 44.97
C GLY A 269 31.14 -35.03 45.11
N ASP A 270 29.97 -35.60 44.85
CA ASP A 270 28.74 -35.34 45.60
C ASP A 270 27.52 -35.89 44.81
N PHE A 271 27.42 -37.23 44.87
CA PHE A 271 26.09 -37.89 44.79
C PHE A 271 25.97 -38.80 46.00
N LYS A 272 25.31 -38.30 47.01
CA LYS A 272 24.55 -39.07 47.99
C LYS A 272 23.23 -38.40 48.22
#